data_d970021b8fce37e6065774f810b8c551
#
_entry.id   d970021b8fce37e6065774f810b8c551
#
_cell.length_a   1.000
_cell.length_b   1.000
_cell.length_c   1.000
_cell.angle_alpha   90.00
_cell.angle_beta   90.00
_cell.angle_gamma   90.00
#
_symmetry.space_group_name_H-M   'P 1'
#
loop_
_entity.id
_entity.type
_entity.pdbx_description
1 polymer ?
#
loop_
_entity_poly.entity_id
_entity_poly.type
_entity_poly.pdbx_seq_one_letter_code
_entity_poly.pdbx_strand_id
1 'polypeptide(L)' 'MKKNVIVSLADSNYFELLNELVDSIKSFEKSKDTAICILDAGLSEEQKNILSKKVDEIKSAE' A
#
# COMPACT_ATOMS: atom_id res chain seq x y z
N MET A 1 14.46 -10.77 -4.73
CA MET A 1 13.14 -11.41 -4.50
C MET A 1 12.63 -11.05 -3.11
N LYS A 2 11.36 -10.67 -3.03
CA LYS A 2 10.78 -10.27 -1.74
C LYS A 2 10.23 -11.49 -1.02
N LYS A 3 10.60 -11.64 0.23
CA LYS A 3 10.23 -12.82 1.02
C LYS A 3 8.88 -12.68 1.70
N ASN A 4 8.45 -11.46 1.95
CA ASN A 4 7.22 -11.18 2.66
C ASN A 4 6.30 -10.32 1.82
N VAL A 5 5.00 -10.53 1.96
CA VAL A 5 4.00 -9.71 1.29
C VAL A 5 3.01 -9.21 2.31
N ILE A 6 2.79 -7.91 2.31
CA ILE A 6 1.75 -7.30 3.13
C ILE A 6 0.60 -6.95 2.20
N VAL A 7 -0.58 -7.49 2.49
CA VAL A 7 -1.79 -7.19 1.71
C VAL A 7 -2.73 -6.41 2.62
N SER A 8 -3.18 -5.26 2.17
CA SER A 8 -4.08 -4.42 2.95
C SER A 8 -5.22 -3.91 2.08
N LEU A 9 -6.42 -3.95 2.62
CA LEU A 9 -7.58 -3.40 1.97
C LEU A 9 -7.66 -1.90 2.30
N ALA A 10 -7.98 -1.09 1.31
CA ALA A 10 -8.04 0.35 1.50
C ALA A 10 -9.20 0.99 0.76
N ASP A 11 -9.89 1.89 1.43
CA ASP A 11 -10.87 2.76 0.81
C ASP A 11 -10.48 4.21 1.06
N SER A 12 -11.29 5.17 0.57
CA SER A 12 -10.94 6.58 0.71
C SER A 12 -10.93 7.05 2.17
N ASN A 13 -11.72 6.42 3.03
CA ASN A 13 -11.75 6.77 4.45
C ASN A 13 -10.53 6.26 5.20
N TYR A 14 -9.97 5.16 4.74
CA TYR A 14 -8.82 4.53 5.39
C TYR A 14 -7.49 5.02 4.79
N PHE A 15 -7.55 5.80 3.75
CA PHE A 15 -6.36 6.19 2.99
C PHE A 15 -5.29 6.83 3.85
N GLU A 16 -5.66 7.77 4.71
CA GLU A 16 -4.68 8.50 5.52
C GLU A 16 -3.92 7.56 6.46
N LEU A 17 -4.62 6.65 7.11
CA LEU A 17 -4.00 5.68 8.00
C LEU A 17 -3.09 4.75 7.22
N LEU A 18 -3.56 4.30 6.07
CA LEU A 18 -2.78 3.40 5.23
C LEU A 18 -1.51 4.10 4.72
N ASN A 19 -1.63 5.34 4.31
CA ASN A 19 -0.51 6.11 3.82
C ASN A 19 0.57 6.23 4.89
N GLU A 20 0.17 6.52 6.12
CA GLU A 20 1.10 6.57 7.25
C GLU A 20 1.74 5.21 7.52
N LEU A 21 0.96 4.14 7.44
CA LEU A 21 1.46 2.79 7.64
C LEU A 21 2.50 2.43 6.58
N VAL A 22 2.22 2.73 5.33
CA VAL A 22 3.15 2.46 4.23
C VAL A 22 4.45 3.24 4.42
N ASP A 23 4.35 4.51 4.78
CA ASP A 23 5.55 5.32 5.03
C ASP A 23 6.36 4.74 6.19
N SER A 24 5.70 4.28 7.23
CA SER A 24 6.34 3.67 8.37
C SER A 24 7.07 2.38 7.97
N ILE A 25 6.42 1.53 7.19
CA ILE A 25 7.04 0.29 6.70
C ILE A 25 8.27 0.60 5.86
N LYS A 26 8.17 1.58 4.98
CA LYS A 26 9.28 1.93 4.10
C LYS A 26 10.47 2.56 4.83
N SER A 27 10.24 3.10 6.02
CA SER A 27 11.32 3.67 6.80
C SER A 27 12.17 2.60 7.51
N PHE A 28 11.69 1.36 7.59
CA PHE A 28 12.46 0.26 8.16
C PHE A 28 13.40 -0.34 7.13
N GLU A 29 14.67 -0.45 7.46
CA GLU A 29 15.65 -1.07 6.57
C GLU A 29 15.32 -2.52 6.24
N LYS A 30 14.76 -3.24 7.20
CA LYS A 30 14.40 -4.64 7.03
C LYS A 30 13.24 -4.85 6.07
N SER A 31 12.50 -3.81 5.76
CA SER A 31 11.35 -3.92 4.86
C SER A 31 11.75 -4.04 3.39
N LYS A 32 13.03 -4.02 3.09
CA LYS A 32 13.50 -4.19 1.70
C LYS A 32 13.04 -5.52 1.09
N ASP A 33 12.83 -6.52 1.93
CA ASP A 33 12.36 -7.83 1.48
C ASP A 33 10.83 -7.97 1.57
N THR A 34 10.13 -6.86 1.78
CA THR A 34 8.68 -6.88 1.95
C THR A 34 8.01 -6.17 0.77
N ALA A 35 7.13 -6.89 0.09
CA ALA A 35 6.29 -6.31 -0.94
C ALA A 35 4.99 -5.83 -0.31
N ILE A 36 4.49 -4.70 -0.77
CA ILE A 36 3.23 -4.16 -0.29
C ILE A 36 2.21 -4.22 -1.42
N CYS A 37 1.11 -4.90 -1.18
CA CYS A 37 0.01 -5.01 -2.13
C CYS A 37 -1.22 -4.37 -1.50
N ILE A 38 -1.85 -3.46 -2.22
CA ILE A 38 -3.03 -2.77 -1.73
C ILE A 38 -4.24 -3.23 -2.54
N LEU A 39 -5.30 -3.58 -1.83
CA LEU A 39 -6.58 -3.90 -2.47
C LEU A 39 -7.45 -2.66 -2.46
N ASP A 40 -7.76 -2.15 -3.63
CA ASP A 40 -8.57 -0.95 -3.81
C ASP A 40 -10.04 -1.27 -3.57
N ALA A 41 -10.57 -0.81 -2.46
CA ALA A 41 -11.98 -1.00 -2.10
C ALA A 41 -12.76 0.31 -2.20
N GLY A 42 -12.23 1.30 -2.90
CA GLY A 42 -12.91 2.58 -3.05
C GLY A 42 -11.96 3.77 -3.00
N LEU A 43 -10.72 3.58 -3.41
CA LEU A 43 -9.76 4.68 -3.50
C LEU A 43 -10.07 5.58 -4.69
N SER A 44 -9.83 6.86 -4.55
CA SER A 44 -9.92 7.79 -5.67
C SER A 44 -8.70 7.61 -6.57
N GLU A 45 -8.78 8.14 -7.80
CA GLU A 45 -7.66 8.09 -8.74
C GLU A 45 -6.41 8.74 -8.16
N GLU A 46 -6.59 9.88 -7.51
CA GLU A 46 -5.49 10.60 -6.90
C GLU A 46 -4.85 9.78 -5.79
N GLN A 47 -5.67 9.15 -4.96
CA GLN A 47 -5.17 8.31 -3.88
C GLN A 47 -4.42 7.11 -4.43
N LYS A 48 -4.92 6.50 -5.49
CA LYS A 48 -4.22 5.40 -6.14
C LYS A 48 -2.88 5.83 -6.69
N ASN A 49 -2.81 7.01 -7.29
CA ASN A 49 -1.56 7.53 -7.81
C ASN A 49 -0.52 7.75 -6.71
N ILE A 50 -0.96 8.30 -5.58
CA ILE A 50 -0.07 8.51 -4.44
C ILE A 50 0.48 7.19 -3.93
N LEU A 51 -0.40 6.22 -3.73
CA LEU A 51 0.01 4.92 -3.20
C LEU A 51 0.85 4.12 -4.20
N SER A 52 0.54 4.22 -5.50
CA SER A 52 1.27 3.45 -6.52
C SER A 52 2.75 3.78 -6.55
N LYS A 53 3.13 4.96 -6.10
CA LYS A 53 4.54 5.35 -6.02
C LYS A 53 5.24 4.77 -4.81
N LYS A 54 4.48 4.28 -3.84
CA LYS A 54 5.00 3.81 -2.56
C LYS A 54 4.88 2.31 -2.38
N VAL A 55 3.92 1.69 -3.05
CA VAL A 55 3.66 0.25 -2.88
C VAL A 55 4.06 -0.49 -4.15
N ASP A 56 4.19 -1.80 -4.01
CA ASP A 56 4.61 -2.65 -5.14
C ASP A 56 3.47 -2.90 -6.11
N GLU A 57 2.25 -3.00 -5.61
CA GLU A 57 1.11 -3.32 -6.44
C GLU A 57 -0.19 -2.80 -5.84
N ILE A 58 -1.11 -2.40 -6.69
CA ILE A 58 -2.47 -2.05 -6.29
C ILE A 58 -3.42 -2.86 -7.17
N LYS A 59 -4.32 -3.60 -6.55
CA LYS A 59 -5.31 -4.40 -7.27
C LYS A 59 -6.71 -3.98 -6.89
N SER A 60 -7.65 -4.16 -7.81
CA SER A 60 -9.06 -3.97 -7.49
C SER A 60 -9.51 -5.07 -6.52
N ALA A 61 -10.30 -4.69 -5.52
CA ALA A 61 -10.82 -5.64 -4.55
C ALA A 61 -12.05 -6.39 -5.05
N GLU A 62 -12.54 -6.05 -6.23
CA GLU A 62 -13.70 -6.73 -6.84
C GLU A 62 -13.29 -7.93 -7.66
#